data_8da2821f90b0ec06a31c4d48fe184bdf
#
_entry.id   8da2821f90b0ec06a31c4d48fe184bdf
#
_cell.length_a   1.000
_cell.length_b   1.000
_cell.length_c   1.000
_cell.angle_alpha   90.00
_cell.angle_beta   90.00
_cell.angle_gamma   90.00
#
_symmetry.space_group_name_H-M   'P 1'
#
loop_
_entity.id
_entity.type
_entity.pdbx_description
1 polymer ?
#
loop_
_entity_poly.entity_id
_entity_poly.type
_entity_poly.pdbx_seq_one_letter_code
_entity_poly.pdbx_strand_id
1 'polypeptide(L)'
;MPDVVVAIAPFTQPTQTSELLSGFIPEGQKPIPAKSLAALDSLFRTKLHTDKHTYVFLSESDIRGPLVKDERGRRNALVTWAERARRAGADMIVVPHIVMLQERVGGEAGAVSAAAVNEDFYLIDARKPEALLQRSHFAEEQQSLVNDLTQIGSFFRRGGKWVSALELAGEGMDKAVEEIGL
;
A
#
# COMPACT_ATOMS: atom_id res chain seq x y z
N MET A 1 6.01 9.96 -27.06
CA MET A 1 5.39 10.62 -25.90
C MET A 1 6.50 10.90 -24.93
N PRO A 2 6.54 12.05 -24.22
CA PRO A 2 7.51 12.20 -23.15
C PRO A 2 7.27 11.08 -22.14
N ASP A 3 8.34 10.41 -21.71
CA ASP A 3 8.25 9.34 -20.73
C ASP A 3 7.69 9.92 -19.43
N VAL A 4 6.54 9.41 -19.00
CA VAL A 4 5.91 9.82 -17.74
C VAL A 4 6.78 9.30 -16.61
N VAL A 5 7.24 10.21 -15.75
CA VAL A 5 8.01 9.86 -14.56
C VAL A 5 7.05 9.60 -13.40
N VAL A 6 7.14 8.41 -12.82
CA VAL A 6 6.29 7.98 -11.71
C VAL A 6 7.11 7.91 -10.42
N ALA A 7 6.76 8.72 -9.43
CA ALA A 7 7.32 8.58 -8.09
C ALA A 7 6.66 7.40 -7.36
N ILE A 8 7.45 6.66 -6.61
CA ILE A 8 6.97 5.61 -5.71
C ILE A 8 7.26 6.05 -4.28
N ALA A 9 6.21 6.31 -3.52
CA ALA A 9 6.33 6.62 -2.11
C ALA A 9 6.64 5.35 -1.29
N PRO A 10 7.33 5.46 -0.16
CA PRO A 10 7.45 4.34 0.77
C PRO A 10 6.09 4.01 1.39
N PHE A 11 5.91 2.76 1.82
CA PHE A 11 4.74 2.35 2.59
C PHE A 11 4.59 3.19 3.86
N THR A 12 3.40 3.70 4.07
CA THR A 12 3.05 4.44 5.29
C THR A 12 1.81 3.86 5.94
N GLN A 13 1.78 3.91 7.26
CA GLN A 13 0.59 3.59 8.04
C GLN A 13 -0.08 4.90 8.47
N PRO A 14 -1.23 5.29 7.89
CA PRO A 14 -1.98 6.45 8.36
C PRO A 14 -2.45 6.25 9.80
N THR A 15 -2.22 7.25 10.64
CA THR A 15 -2.64 7.27 12.04
C THR A 15 -3.68 8.35 12.33
N GLN A 16 -3.85 9.29 11.39
CA GLN A 16 -4.83 10.39 11.48
C GLN A 16 -5.66 10.44 10.20
N THR A 17 -6.93 10.78 10.35
CA THR A 17 -7.87 10.92 9.21
C THR A 17 -7.37 11.89 8.14
N SER A 18 -6.63 12.94 8.53
CA SER A 18 -6.04 13.91 7.59
C SER A 18 -4.93 13.33 6.70
N GLU A 19 -4.38 12.17 7.03
CA GLU A 19 -3.35 11.46 6.25
C GLU A 19 -3.97 10.55 5.20
N LEU A 20 -5.25 10.23 5.33
CA LEU A 20 -5.96 9.36 4.40
C LEU A 20 -6.23 10.06 3.07
N LEU A 21 -6.02 9.34 1.99
CA LEU A 21 -6.51 9.71 0.65
C LEU A 21 -7.95 9.23 0.46
N SER A 22 -8.29 8.09 1.04
CA SER A 22 -9.67 7.59 1.16
C SER A 22 -9.76 6.53 2.27
N GLY A 23 -10.97 6.02 2.54
CA GLY A 23 -11.19 4.98 3.53
C GLY A 23 -11.26 5.50 4.97
N PHE A 24 -10.93 4.64 5.91
CA PHE A 24 -10.97 4.93 7.35
C PHE A 24 -9.82 4.22 8.08
N ILE A 25 -9.51 4.69 9.27
CA ILE A 25 -8.57 4.03 10.18
C ILE A 25 -9.36 3.05 11.04
N PRO A 26 -9.02 1.75 11.03
CA PRO A 26 -9.69 0.76 11.87
C PRO A 26 -9.57 1.11 13.37
N GLU A 27 -10.63 0.91 14.12
CA GLU A 27 -10.58 1.00 15.57
C GLU A 27 -9.59 -0.04 16.13
N GLY A 28 -8.73 0.38 17.06
CA GLY A 28 -7.71 -0.51 17.62
C GLY A 28 -6.56 -0.86 16.66
N GLN A 29 -6.32 -0.05 15.62
CA GLN A 29 -5.18 -0.21 14.73
C GLN A 29 -3.88 -0.38 15.51
N LYS A 30 -3.12 -1.45 15.22
CA LYS A 30 -1.82 -1.72 15.84
C LYS A 30 -0.71 -1.07 15.02
N PRO A 31 0.31 -0.48 15.67
CA PRO A 31 1.48 0.06 14.96
C PRO A 31 2.22 -1.02 14.18
N ILE A 32 2.55 -0.72 12.94
CA ILE A 32 3.37 -1.60 12.09
C ILE A 32 4.84 -1.23 12.29
N PRO A 33 5.72 -2.20 12.63
CA PRO A 33 7.14 -1.93 12.82
C PRO A 33 7.81 -1.36 11.56
N ALA A 34 8.72 -0.40 11.72
CA ALA A 34 9.45 0.22 10.62
C ALA A 34 10.17 -0.80 9.72
N LYS A 35 10.73 -1.88 10.31
CA LYS A 35 11.35 -2.97 9.54
C LYS A 35 10.36 -3.69 8.62
N SER A 36 9.10 -3.79 9.02
CA SER A 36 8.04 -4.42 8.21
C SER A 36 7.65 -3.52 7.05
N LEU A 37 7.54 -2.19 7.28
CA LEU A 37 7.32 -1.22 6.21
C LEU A 37 8.47 -1.25 5.20
N ALA A 38 9.72 -1.29 5.66
CA ALA A 38 10.89 -1.40 4.78
C ALA A 38 10.92 -2.72 3.98
N ALA A 39 10.45 -3.82 4.56
CA ALA A 39 10.31 -5.09 3.84
C ALA A 39 9.24 -5.01 2.74
N LEU A 40 8.12 -4.34 3.01
CA LEU A 40 7.07 -4.06 2.01
C LEU A 40 7.61 -3.19 0.88
N ASP A 41 8.36 -2.13 1.18
CA ASP A 41 9.00 -1.28 0.17
C ASP A 41 9.94 -2.08 -0.73
N SER A 42 10.76 -2.93 -0.14
CA SER A 42 11.69 -3.79 -0.88
C SER A 42 10.96 -4.76 -1.79
N LEU A 43 9.89 -5.40 -1.29
CA LEU A 43 9.07 -6.32 -2.06
C LEU A 43 8.36 -5.60 -3.20
N PHE A 44 7.73 -4.45 -2.96
CA PHE A 44 7.00 -3.70 -3.98
C PHE A 44 7.90 -3.29 -5.14
N ARG A 45 9.13 -2.86 -4.86
CA ARG A 45 10.13 -2.53 -5.90
C ARG A 45 10.39 -3.68 -6.86
N THR A 46 10.38 -4.93 -6.37
CA THR A 46 10.63 -6.11 -7.23
C THR A 46 9.48 -6.44 -8.17
N LYS A 47 8.29 -5.88 -7.91
CA LYS A 47 7.08 -6.14 -8.68
C LYS A 47 6.81 -5.11 -9.78
N LEU A 48 7.51 -3.97 -9.76
CA LEU A 48 7.34 -2.90 -10.73
C LEU A 48 7.98 -3.26 -12.08
N HIS A 49 7.28 -2.95 -13.16
CA HIS A 49 7.75 -3.17 -14.53
C HIS A 49 8.62 -1.99 -15.01
N THR A 50 9.93 -2.11 -14.84
CA THR A 50 10.91 -1.05 -15.18
C THR A 50 11.08 -0.80 -16.67
N ASP A 51 10.52 -1.64 -17.52
CA ASP A 51 10.47 -1.49 -18.97
C ASP A 51 9.30 -0.61 -19.46
N LYS A 52 8.30 -0.36 -18.60
CA LYS A 52 7.12 0.44 -18.94
C LYS A 52 7.22 1.90 -18.51
N HIS A 53 7.85 2.15 -17.38
CA HIS A 53 7.90 3.48 -16.76
C HIS A 53 9.26 3.84 -16.21
N THR A 54 9.55 5.13 -16.15
CA THR A 54 10.69 5.66 -15.39
C THR A 54 10.23 5.91 -13.96
N TYR A 55 10.84 5.21 -13.00
CA TYR A 55 10.50 5.33 -11.58
C TYR A 55 11.50 6.16 -10.80
N VAL A 56 10.98 7.00 -9.89
CA VAL A 56 11.75 7.71 -8.86
C VAL A 56 11.25 7.25 -7.50
N PHE A 57 12.12 6.61 -6.72
CA PHE A 57 11.76 6.12 -5.40
C PHE A 57 12.00 7.19 -4.35
N LEU A 58 10.94 7.58 -3.63
CA LEU A 58 11.04 8.49 -2.50
C LEU A 58 11.54 7.72 -1.27
N SER A 59 12.36 8.40 -0.47
CA SER A 59 12.82 7.91 0.83
C SER A 59 11.93 8.43 1.96
N GLU A 60 12.11 7.91 3.17
CA GLU A 60 11.44 8.47 4.35
C GLU A 60 11.77 9.96 4.57
N SER A 61 12.98 10.41 4.21
CA SER A 61 13.35 11.82 4.33
C SER A 61 12.57 12.71 3.37
N ASP A 62 12.22 12.21 2.18
CA ASP A 62 11.47 12.95 1.17
C ASP A 62 10.01 13.17 1.57
N ILE A 63 9.48 12.29 2.42
CA ILE A 63 8.10 12.35 2.87
C ILE A 63 7.91 12.96 4.26
N ARG A 64 9.02 13.32 4.93
CA ARG A 64 8.97 13.97 6.25
C ARG A 64 8.32 15.35 6.17
N GLY A 65 7.71 15.74 7.27
CA GLY A 65 7.11 17.05 7.46
C GLY A 65 5.59 17.04 7.52
N PRO A 66 5.01 18.17 7.90
CA PRO A 66 3.56 18.29 8.07
C PRO A 66 2.85 18.20 6.71
N LEU A 67 1.60 17.80 6.75
CA LEU A 67 0.72 17.88 5.58
C LEU A 67 0.54 19.36 5.17
N VAL A 68 0.58 19.57 3.86
CA VAL A 68 0.30 20.88 3.25
C VAL A 68 -1.17 21.25 3.50
N LYS A 69 -1.41 22.54 3.69
CA LYS A 69 -2.77 23.06 3.81
C LYS A 69 -3.30 23.44 2.44
N ASP A 70 -4.54 23.12 2.19
CA ASP A 70 -5.28 23.59 1.00
C ASP A 70 -5.59 25.10 1.11
N GLU A 71 -6.20 25.66 0.08
CA GLU A 71 -6.62 27.08 0.02
C GLU A 71 -7.58 27.48 1.17
N ARG A 72 -8.26 26.50 1.78
CA ARG A 72 -9.13 26.68 2.91
C ARG A 72 -8.44 26.48 4.26
N GLY A 73 -7.12 26.31 4.26
CA GLY A 73 -6.32 26.09 5.47
C GLY A 73 -6.42 24.69 6.09
N ARG A 74 -7.05 23.72 5.42
CA ARG A 74 -7.20 22.35 5.90
C ARG A 74 -6.02 21.50 5.42
N ARG A 75 -5.52 20.62 6.29
CA ARG A 75 -4.50 19.64 5.90
C ARG A 75 -5.04 18.72 4.80
N ASN A 76 -4.29 18.56 3.73
CA ASN A 76 -4.73 17.84 2.54
C ASN A 76 -3.65 16.84 2.09
N ALA A 77 -3.95 15.56 2.23
CA ALA A 77 -3.05 14.47 1.87
C ALA A 77 -2.77 14.45 0.36
N LEU A 78 -3.78 14.65 -0.49
CA LEU A 78 -3.65 14.65 -1.94
C LEU A 78 -2.65 15.72 -2.42
N VAL A 79 -2.85 16.96 -1.97
CA VAL A 79 -1.95 18.09 -2.29
C VAL A 79 -0.55 17.81 -1.79
N THR A 80 -0.42 17.24 -0.58
CA THR A 80 0.88 16.92 0.02
C THR A 80 1.65 15.91 -0.82
N TRP A 81 1.00 14.82 -1.23
CA TRP A 81 1.65 13.79 -2.04
C TRP A 81 1.99 14.30 -3.44
N ALA A 82 1.11 15.07 -4.07
CA ALA A 82 1.39 15.70 -5.36
C ALA A 82 2.59 16.66 -5.29
N GLU A 83 2.73 17.46 -4.22
CA GLU A 83 3.90 18.32 -4.03
C GLU A 83 5.20 17.52 -3.83
N ARG A 84 5.16 16.42 -3.08
CA ARG A 84 6.32 15.54 -2.90
C ARG A 84 6.79 14.97 -4.22
N ALA A 85 5.86 14.51 -5.06
CA ALA A 85 6.16 14.03 -6.41
C ALA A 85 6.79 15.12 -7.28
N ARG A 86 6.22 16.33 -7.31
CA ARG A 86 6.77 17.46 -8.07
C ARG A 86 8.18 17.83 -7.63
N ARG A 87 8.46 17.80 -6.33
CA ARG A 87 9.82 18.05 -5.81
C ARG A 87 10.82 16.99 -6.28
N ALA A 88 10.38 15.76 -6.49
CA ALA A 88 11.20 14.70 -7.03
C ALA A 88 11.27 14.69 -8.57
N GLY A 89 10.64 15.65 -9.24
CA GLY A 89 10.61 15.73 -10.71
C GLY A 89 9.68 14.72 -11.37
N ALA A 90 8.68 14.20 -10.65
CA ALA A 90 7.73 13.23 -11.16
C ALA A 90 6.40 13.86 -11.57
N ASP A 91 5.78 13.29 -12.61
CA ASP A 91 4.46 13.66 -13.12
C ASP A 91 3.33 13.01 -12.35
N MET A 92 3.58 11.81 -11.85
CA MET A 92 2.64 11.00 -11.09
C MET A 92 3.30 10.43 -9.84
N ILE A 93 2.50 10.00 -8.87
CA ILE A 93 2.99 9.29 -7.70
C ILE A 93 2.06 8.16 -7.32
N VAL A 94 2.66 7.02 -7.00
CA VAL A 94 2.00 5.91 -6.34
C VAL A 94 2.24 6.00 -4.84
N VAL A 95 1.17 6.02 -4.08
CA VAL A 95 1.19 6.10 -2.61
C VAL A 95 0.61 4.83 -2.02
N PRO A 96 1.45 3.92 -1.50
CA PRO A 96 0.98 2.75 -0.77
C PRO A 96 0.66 3.11 0.69
N HIS A 97 -0.57 2.87 1.11
CA HIS A 97 -0.98 2.90 2.52
C HIS A 97 -1.22 1.48 3.00
N ILE A 98 -0.79 1.18 4.22
CA ILE A 98 -1.12 -0.08 4.89
C ILE A 98 -1.76 0.21 6.24
N VAL A 99 -2.99 -0.24 6.44
CA VAL A 99 -3.74 0.02 7.67
C VAL A 99 -3.72 -1.17 8.62
N MET A 100 -3.47 -2.37 8.10
CA MET A 100 -3.33 -3.59 8.89
C MET A 100 -2.28 -4.51 8.25
N LEU A 101 -1.36 -4.99 9.08
CA LEU A 101 -0.41 -6.06 8.76
C LEU A 101 -0.29 -6.96 9.99
N GLN A 102 -0.92 -8.13 9.93
CA GLN A 102 -0.93 -9.10 11.02
C GLN A 102 -0.25 -10.38 10.58
N GLU A 103 0.80 -10.78 11.28
CA GLU A 103 1.44 -12.07 11.06
C GLU A 103 0.58 -13.21 11.62
N ARG A 104 0.73 -14.34 10.98
CA ARG A 104 0.17 -15.60 11.48
C ARG A 104 0.84 -15.98 12.80
N VAL A 105 0.03 -16.41 13.77
CA VAL A 105 0.51 -17.01 15.02
C VAL A 105 -0.03 -18.42 15.11
N GLY A 106 0.87 -19.42 15.32
CA GLY A 106 0.47 -20.83 15.47
C GLY A 106 1.52 -21.80 14.91
N GLY A 107 1.26 -23.11 15.08
CA GLY A 107 2.10 -24.19 14.57
C GLY A 107 1.69 -24.66 13.17
N GLU A 108 2.36 -25.69 12.66
CA GLU A 108 2.03 -26.30 11.35
C GLU A 108 0.62 -26.90 11.30
N ALA A 109 0.13 -27.38 12.43
CA ALA A 109 -1.17 -28.06 12.55
C ALA A 109 -2.37 -27.13 12.81
N GLY A 110 -2.13 -25.81 13.03
CA GLY A 110 -3.21 -24.87 13.28
C GLY A 110 -2.72 -23.43 13.52
N ALA A 111 -3.52 -22.45 13.14
CA ALA A 111 -3.28 -21.05 13.44
C ALA A 111 -4.15 -20.62 14.63
N VAL A 112 -3.52 -19.99 15.62
CA VAL A 112 -4.22 -19.28 16.70
C VAL A 112 -4.73 -17.92 16.19
N SER A 113 -3.97 -17.32 15.27
CA SER A 113 -4.32 -16.10 14.56
C SER A 113 -3.84 -16.22 13.12
N ALA A 114 -4.69 -15.86 12.18
CA ALA A 114 -4.38 -15.88 10.76
C ALA A 114 -3.55 -14.65 10.35
N ALA A 115 -2.84 -14.75 9.22
CA ALA A 115 -2.27 -13.60 8.57
C ALA A 115 -3.40 -12.72 8.02
N ALA A 116 -3.28 -11.40 8.20
CA ALA A 116 -4.24 -10.44 7.67
C ALA A 116 -3.52 -9.20 7.16
N VAL A 117 -3.99 -8.69 6.02
CA VAL A 117 -3.47 -7.49 5.37
C VAL A 117 -4.63 -6.63 4.91
N ASN A 118 -4.50 -5.31 5.10
CA ASN A 118 -5.37 -4.32 4.49
C ASN A 118 -4.50 -3.17 3.99
N GLU A 119 -4.41 -3.05 2.67
CA GLU A 119 -3.57 -2.08 1.99
C GLU A 119 -4.28 -1.41 0.81
N ASP A 120 -3.88 -0.19 0.54
CA ASP A 120 -4.38 0.63 -0.54
C ASP A 120 -3.21 1.21 -1.36
N PHE A 121 -3.38 1.25 -2.65
CA PHE A 121 -2.44 1.90 -3.57
C PHE A 121 -3.18 3.00 -4.32
N TYR A 122 -2.66 4.21 -4.25
CA TYR A 122 -3.26 5.38 -4.87
C TYR A 122 -2.34 5.91 -5.97
N LEU A 123 -2.86 6.03 -7.19
CA LEU A 123 -2.20 6.75 -8.27
C LEU A 123 -2.71 8.20 -8.30
N ILE A 124 -1.80 9.15 -8.17
CA ILE A 124 -2.09 10.58 -8.17
C ILE A 124 -1.39 11.26 -9.34
N ASP A 125 -2.12 12.05 -10.13
CA ASP A 125 -1.53 13.01 -11.05
C ASP A 125 -0.99 14.19 -10.23
N ALA A 126 0.33 14.38 -10.27
CA ALA A 126 0.98 15.43 -9.51
C ALA A 126 0.98 16.79 -10.24
N ARG A 127 0.62 16.83 -11.52
CA ARG A 127 0.47 18.07 -12.29
C ARG A 127 -0.73 18.87 -11.77
N LYS A 128 -0.70 20.18 -11.96
CA LYS A 128 -1.81 21.04 -11.50
C LYS A 128 -2.91 21.14 -12.54
N PRO A 129 -4.20 21.05 -12.14
CA PRO A 129 -4.67 20.68 -10.81
C PRO A 129 -4.40 19.20 -10.51
N GLU A 130 -3.89 18.91 -9.31
CA GLU A 130 -3.65 17.54 -8.87
C GLU A 130 -4.94 16.74 -8.73
N ALA A 131 -4.86 15.44 -9.06
CA ALA A 131 -6.03 14.56 -9.04
C ALA A 131 -5.66 13.13 -8.60
N LEU A 132 -6.54 12.53 -7.79
CA LEU A 132 -6.51 11.09 -7.56
C LEU A 132 -7.08 10.40 -8.81
N LEU A 133 -6.23 9.65 -9.51
CA LEU A 133 -6.60 8.98 -10.75
C LEU A 133 -7.19 7.59 -10.50
N GLN A 134 -6.59 6.83 -9.58
CA GLN A 134 -6.97 5.45 -9.35
C GLN A 134 -6.65 5.02 -7.91
N ARG A 135 -7.42 4.06 -7.41
CA ARG A 135 -7.17 3.34 -6.17
C ARG A 135 -7.26 1.85 -6.43
N SER A 136 -6.25 1.09 -5.99
CA SER A 136 -6.34 -0.36 -5.84
C SER A 136 -6.44 -0.68 -4.35
N HIS A 137 -7.42 -1.50 -3.97
CA HIS A 137 -7.67 -1.88 -2.59
C HIS A 137 -7.54 -3.39 -2.44
N PHE A 138 -6.78 -3.83 -1.43
CA PHE A 138 -6.64 -5.22 -1.08
C PHE A 138 -6.82 -5.39 0.42
N ALA A 139 -7.80 -6.19 0.80
CA ALA A 139 -8.04 -6.58 2.19
C ALA A 139 -8.31 -8.07 2.24
N GLU A 140 -7.45 -8.81 2.90
CA GLU A 140 -7.60 -10.25 3.07
C GLU A 140 -7.16 -10.69 4.47
N GLU A 141 -7.95 -11.57 5.07
CA GLU A 141 -7.64 -12.28 6.29
C GLU A 141 -7.73 -13.77 6.00
N GLN A 142 -6.63 -14.49 6.20
CA GLN A 142 -6.62 -15.94 6.11
C GLN A 142 -7.30 -16.55 7.31
N GLN A 143 -8.59 -16.84 7.20
CA GLN A 143 -9.31 -17.54 8.26
C GLN A 143 -8.87 -19.00 8.35
N SER A 144 -8.89 -19.54 9.59
CA SER A 144 -8.69 -20.97 9.82
C SER A 144 -9.76 -21.77 9.06
N LEU A 145 -9.35 -22.81 8.32
CA LEU A 145 -10.26 -23.73 7.61
C LEU A 145 -11.33 -24.35 8.51
N VAL A 146 -11.14 -24.30 9.84
CA VAL A 146 -12.11 -24.80 10.81
C VAL A 146 -13.34 -23.91 10.91
N ASN A 147 -13.21 -22.63 10.60
CA ASN A 147 -14.28 -21.64 10.78
C ASN A 147 -15.02 -21.27 9.49
N ASP A 148 -14.44 -21.52 8.32
CA ASP A 148 -15.08 -21.15 7.05
C ASP A 148 -14.68 -22.09 5.90
N LEU A 149 -15.56 -23.04 5.61
CA LEU A 149 -15.38 -23.98 4.49
C LEU A 149 -15.47 -23.31 3.11
N THR A 150 -15.94 -22.07 3.02
CA THR A 150 -16.01 -21.33 1.74
C THR A 150 -14.64 -20.81 1.29
N GLN A 151 -13.67 -20.68 2.20
CA GLN A 151 -12.29 -20.26 1.94
C GLN A 151 -11.39 -21.41 1.40
N ILE A 152 -11.91 -22.62 1.31
CA ILE A 152 -11.17 -23.79 0.80
C ILE A 152 -10.57 -23.51 -0.58
N GLY A 153 -11.28 -22.80 -1.46
CA GLY A 153 -10.81 -22.47 -2.80
C GLY A 153 -9.55 -21.59 -2.83
N SER A 154 -9.43 -20.64 -1.92
CA SER A 154 -8.24 -19.75 -1.83
C SER A 154 -7.05 -20.48 -1.21
N PHE A 155 -7.30 -21.33 -0.20
CA PHE A 155 -6.30 -22.18 0.42
C PHE A 155 -5.69 -23.19 -0.59
N PHE A 156 -6.53 -23.86 -1.38
CA PHE A 156 -6.04 -24.79 -2.40
C PHE A 156 -5.32 -24.08 -3.56
N ARG A 157 -5.72 -22.88 -3.96
CA ARG A 157 -4.97 -22.07 -4.96
C ARG A 157 -3.55 -21.78 -4.51
N ARG A 158 -3.30 -21.63 -3.21
CA ARG A 158 -1.99 -21.42 -2.59
C ARG A 158 -1.25 -22.75 -2.28
N GLY A 159 -1.67 -23.87 -2.86
CA GLY A 159 -1.02 -25.18 -2.65
C GLY A 159 -1.19 -25.75 -1.26
N GLY A 160 -2.24 -25.38 -0.53
CA GLY A 160 -2.51 -25.88 0.83
C GLY A 160 -1.55 -25.37 1.90
N LYS A 161 -0.84 -24.25 1.65
CA LYS A 161 0.10 -23.63 2.59
C LYS A 161 -0.50 -22.38 3.23
N TRP A 162 -0.15 -22.19 4.49
CA TRP A 162 -0.38 -20.93 5.18
C TRP A 162 0.67 -19.93 4.73
N VAL A 163 0.23 -18.75 4.28
CA VAL A 163 1.13 -17.67 3.86
C VAL A 163 1.44 -16.72 5.03
N SER A 164 2.60 -16.07 4.95
CA SER A 164 2.97 -14.97 5.83
C SER A 164 2.19 -13.69 5.45
N ALA A 165 2.18 -12.71 6.36
CA ALA A 165 1.58 -11.42 6.05
C ALA A 165 2.30 -10.72 4.88
N LEU A 166 3.62 -10.91 4.75
CA LEU A 166 4.41 -10.34 3.65
C LEU A 166 4.04 -10.98 2.29
N GLU A 167 3.85 -12.31 2.26
CA GLU A 167 3.38 -13.00 1.04
C GLU A 167 1.98 -12.54 0.64
N LEU A 168 1.09 -12.37 1.64
CA LEU A 168 -0.26 -11.88 1.41
C LEU A 168 -0.28 -10.43 0.90
N ALA A 169 0.54 -9.55 1.48
CA ALA A 169 0.75 -8.20 0.94
C ALA A 169 1.31 -8.24 -0.49
N GLY A 170 2.19 -9.19 -0.79
CA GLY A 170 2.69 -9.39 -2.14
C GLY A 170 1.60 -9.68 -3.18
N GLU A 171 0.53 -10.40 -2.82
CA GLU A 171 -0.62 -10.63 -3.68
C GLU A 171 -1.39 -9.32 -3.96
N GLY A 172 -1.56 -8.48 -2.93
CA GLY A 172 -2.18 -7.17 -3.10
C GLY A 172 -1.33 -6.22 -3.96
N MET A 173 -0.01 -6.28 -3.83
CA MET A 173 0.91 -5.53 -4.68
C MET A 173 0.82 -5.97 -6.15
N ASP A 174 0.75 -7.29 -6.44
CA ASP A 174 0.58 -7.81 -7.81
C ASP A 174 -0.71 -7.30 -8.43
N LYS A 175 -1.80 -7.35 -7.66
CA LYS A 175 -3.09 -6.79 -8.07
C LYS A 175 -2.98 -5.28 -8.36
N ALA A 176 -2.32 -4.52 -7.49
CA ALA A 176 -2.15 -3.08 -7.69
C ALA A 176 -1.32 -2.75 -8.93
N VAL A 177 -0.23 -3.48 -9.17
CA VAL A 177 0.61 -3.33 -10.37
C VAL A 177 -0.21 -3.57 -11.64
N GLU A 178 -1.04 -4.63 -11.67
CA GLU A 178 -1.91 -4.93 -12.81
C GLU A 178 -3.00 -3.86 -12.99
N GLU A 179 -3.73 -3.51 -11.94
CA GLU A 179 -4.86 -2.56 -12.02
C GLU A 179 -4.43 -1.14 -12.37
N ILE A 180 -3.29 -0.69 -11.83
CA ILE A 180 -2.75 0.67 -12.04
C ILE A 180 -1.91 0.72 -13.32
N GLY A 181 -1.37 -0.40 -13.76
CA GLY A 181 -0.54 -0.50 -14.97
C GLY A 181 0.92 -0.09 -14.75
N LEU A 182 1.48 -0.42 -13.59
CA LEU A 182 2.86 -0.10 -13.16
C LEU A 182 3.91 -1.06 -13.69
#